data_311d07b7fdedd4cff9a9bae6e02df313
#
_entry.id   311d07b7fdedd4cff9a9bae6e02df313
#
_cell.length_a   1.000
_cell.length_b   1.000
_cell.length_c   1.000
_cell.angle_alpha   90.00
_cell.angle_beta   90.00
_cell.angle_gamma   90.00
#
_symmetry.space_group_name_H-M   'P 1'
#
loop_
_entity.id
_entity.type
_entity.pdbx_description
1 polymer ?
#
loop_
_entity_poly.entity_id
_entity_poly.type
_entity_poly.pdbx_seq_one_letter_code
_entity_poly.pdbx_strand_id
1 'polypeptide(L)'
;MKLTKEITKGNFLDKKGITLIALVVTIVVLLILAGVSINALFGNNGIISRAKDAKNVTNLSSLKDEIGIVIQSRNINKMAGLPVGNFKEELENGISGNKTVEAIGNIGDTCYVTREEATVTVYDNGDIIDGKADIWDGTSKSKPTADESKNWHIYTPEEMKYFEEFVNGKLTDEEKEGLEITDSTIVYLENDIDMGARQENGALTAGTAWDPIGVDNAGKFTGTFEGNNHTIKGIYVKKDGKFAGLFGNSDTIQNLTIVDSYIEATGSIVGGIVGALREGSIVNCNNMKTDVISTGGEITVAGVAVSVGGIVGQFGTSNVAANNIINCTNTGDVKAKAVSVGGIAGVFTGKKIENCVNKGAINGGIENSNGQLGGIVGLTKTGTIISCKNEGKVISAGILNGGIVGTIPKECSVMIEKCINKGTIQGNGRDNGGICGKIGTSSLTGIKECINVGTVQGRGGFNGGICGAIYDNSSSTIKNCYNLGDVIEEASDVFD
;
A
#
# COMPACT_ATOMS: atom_id res chain seq x y z
N MET A 1 60.97 -30.39 103.09
CA MET A 1 59.64 -30.54 102.60
C MET A 1 59.27 -29.20 101.97
N LYS A 2 59.47 -29.04 100.67
CA LYS A 2 59.21 -27.80 99.92
C LYS A 2 58.41 -28.20 98.66
N LEU A 3 57.17 -27.77 98.60
CA LEU A 3 56.34 -27.89 97.41
C LEU A 3 56.65 -26.71 96.44
N THR A 4 57.09 -27.02 95.29
CA THR A 4 57.26 -26.06 94.15
C THR A 4 56.01 -26.11 93.32
N LYS A 5 55.40 -24.92 93.14
CA LYS A 5 54.22 -24.71 92.35
C LYS A 5 54.66 -24.34 90.96
N GLU A 6 54.43 -25.20 89.94
CA GLU A 6 54.60 -24.85 88.53
C GLU A 6 53.43 -24.00 88.04
N ILE A 7 53.71 -22.87 87.54
CA ILE A 7 52.76 -21.99 86.86
C ILE A 7 52.82 -22.30 85.34
N THR A 8 51.83 -22.97 84.85
CA THR A 8 51.63 -23.17 83.39
C THR A 8 51.29 -21.86 82.72
N LYS A 9 52.13 -21.45 81.78
CA LYS A 9 51.87 -20.35 80.90
C LYS A 9 50.79 -20.70 79.86
N GLY A 10 49.63 -20.08 80.01
CA GLY A 10 48.59 -20.16 79.04
C GLY A 10 49.04 -19.47 77.72
N ASN A 11 48.91 -20.19 76.63
CA ASN A 11 49.13 -19.62 75.25
C ASN A 11 48.05 -18.59 74.98
N PHE A 12 48.41 -17.34 74.95
CA PHE A 12 47.57 -16.27 74.30
C PHE A 12 47.59 -16.53 72.81
N LEU A 13 46.49 -17.04 72.25
CA LEU A 13 46.23 -17.01 70.88
C LEU A 13 46.19 -15.52 70.38
N ASP A 14 47.16 -15.18 69.62
CA ASP A 14 47.28 -13.89 68.97
C ASP A 14 46.10 -13.65 68.00
N LYS A 15 45.03 -13.01 68.52
CA LYS A 15 43.92 -12.55 67.63
C LYS A 15 44.46 -11.41 66.77
N LYS A 16 44.97 -11.79 65.59
CA LYS A 16 45.24 -10.79 64.55
C LYS A 16 43.90 -10.12 64.21
N GLY A 17 43.71 -8.92 64.74
CA GLY A 17 42.57 -8.11 64.33
C GLY A 17 42.66 -7.79 62.83
N ILE A 18 41.59 -7.88 62.16
CA ILE A 18 41.46 -7.43 60.74
C ILE A 18 41.87 -5.95 60.74
N THR A 19 42.91 -5.60 59.99
CA THR A 19 43.32 -4.18 59.86
C THR A 19 42.17 -3.37 59.29
N LEU A 20 42.01 -2.12 59.70
CA LEU A 20 41.00 -1.19 59.19
C LEU A 20 40.96 -1.16 57.65
N ILE A 21 42.13 -1.22 57.03
CA ILE A 21 42.29 -1.28 55.57
C ILE A 21 41.68 -2.56 54.99
N ALA A 22 41.96 -3.74 55.60
CA ALA A 22 41.42 -4.99 55.14
C ALA A 22 39.89 -5.01 55.27
N LEU A 23 39.33 -4.43 56.33
CA LEU A 23 37.88 -4.31 56.52
C LEU A 23 37.26 -3.40 55.47
N VAL A 24 37.86 -2.23 55.20
CA VAL A 24 37.36 -1.28 54.17
C VAL A 24 37.43 -1.92 52.78
N VAL A 25 38.53 -2.59 52.42
CA VAL A 25 38.67 -3.27 51.13
C VAL A 25 37.59 -4.37 50.98
N THR A 26 37.38 -5.14 52.03
CA THR A 26 36.31 -6.21 52.02
C THR A 26 34.94 -5.61 51.80
N ILE A 27 34.61 -4.50 52.47
CA ILE A 27 33.30 -3.84 52.30
C ILE A 27 33.16 -3.28 50.86
N VAL A 28 34.22 -2.64 50.34
CA VAL A 28 34.19 -2.11 48.96
C VAL A 28 34.04 -3.22 47.94
N VAL A 29 34.76 -4.34 48.09
CA VAL A 29 34.63 -5.50 47.21
C VAL A 29 33.21 -6.12 47.27
N LEU A 30 32.67 -6.23 48.50
CA LEU A 30 31.29 -6.72 48.66
C LEU A 30 30.26 -5.78 48.04
N LEU A 31 30.43 -4.46 48.13
CA LEU A 31 29.54 -3.50 47.49
C LEU A 31 29.64 -3.55 45.97
N ILE A 32 30.85 -3.71 45.40
CA ILE A 32 31.06 -3.87 43.96
C ILE A 32 30.40 -5.20 43.49
N LEU A 33 30.65 -6.32 44.21
CA LEU A 33 30.05 -7.61 43.87
C LEU A 33 28.53 -7.57 43.98
N ALA A 34 28.00 -6.90 45.02
CA ALA A 34 26.56 -6.73 45.17
C ALA A 34 25.99 -5.87 43.98
N GLY A 35 26.67 -4.78 43.65
CA GLY A 35 26.26 -3.93 42.55
C GLY A 35 26.30 -4.65 41.19
N VAL A 36 27.34 -5.44 40.91
CA VAL A 36 27.44 -6.27 39.68
C VAL A 36 26.35 -7.36 39.68
N SER A 37 26.12 -8.02 40.82
CA SER A 37 25.08 -9.06 40.94
C SER A 37 23.67 -8.49 40.76
N ILE A 38 23.40 -7.32 41.34
CA ILE A 38 22.13 -6.63 41.22
C ILE A 38 21.93 -6.21 39.72
N ASN A 39 22.93 -5.65 39.09
CA ASN A 39 22.84 -5.26 37.69
C ASN A 39 22.68 -6.47 36.75
N ALA A 40 23.35 -7.61 37.05
CA ALA A 40 23.20 -8.83 36.28
C ALA A 40 21.81 -9.50 36.46
N LEU A 41 21.12 -9.26 37.57
CA LEU A 41 19.77 -9.77 37.83
C LEU A 41 18.68 -8.81 37.35
N PHE A 42 18.81 -7.51 37.64
CA PHE A 42 17.76 -6.49 37.47
C PHE A 42 18.10 -5.40 36.43
N GLY A 43 19.33 -5.38 35.89
CA GLY A 43 19.69 -4.42 34.84
C GLY A 43 18.91 -4.66 33.54
N ASN A 44 18.92 -3.68 32.64
CA ASN A 44 18.17 -3.74 31.35
C ASN A 44 18.47 -5.00 30.52
N ASN A 45 19.64 -5.61 30.69
CA ASN A 45 20.04 -6.89 30.10
C ASN A 45 20.16 -8.03 31.12
N GLY A 46 19.61 -7.86 32.31
CA GLY A 46 19.69 -8.83 33.41
C GLY A 46 18.81 -10.07 33.15
N ILE A 47 19.07 -11.11 33.92
CA ILE A 47 18.34 -12.40 33.78
C ILE A 47 16.84 -12.21 33.98
N ILE A 48 16.42 -11.35 34.90
CA ILE A 48 15.00 -11.07 35.15
C ILE A 48 14.35 -10.31 33.99
N SER A 49 15.07 -9.33 33.40
CA SER A 49 14.59 -8.64 32.20
C SER A 49 14.41 -9.61 31.04
N ARG A 50 15.42 -10.44 30.75
CA ARG A 50 15.33 -11.45 29.68
C ARG A 50 14.24 -12.50 29.91
N ALA A 51 14.03 -12.90 31.15
CA ALA A 51 12.94 -13.83 31.50
C ALA A 51 11.57 -13.17 31.32
N LYS A 52 11.44 -11.89 31.66
CA LYS A 52 10.23 -11.09 31.40
C LYS A 52 9.97 -10.92 29.90
N ASP A 53 11.00 -10.57 29.13
CA ASP A 53 10.91 -10.44 27.67
C ASP A 53 10.51 -11.76 27.02
N ALA A 54 11.13 -12.89 27.43
CA ALA A 54 10.76 -14.22 26.95
C ALA A 54 9.30 -14.58 27.29
N LYS A 55 8.86 -14.23 28.51
CA LYS A 55 7.46 -14.43 28.92
C LYS A 55 6.51 -13.58 28.08
N ASN A 56 6.86 -12.33 27.81
CA ASN A 56 6.04 -11.42 26.99
C ASN A 56 5.93 -11.93 25.55
N VAL A 57 7.03 -12.40 24.95
CA VAL A 57 7.01 -13.01 23.62
C VAL A 57 6.10 -14.25 23.59
N THR A 58 6.20 -15.11 24.59
CA THR A 58 5.34 -16.31 24.69
C THR A 58 3.87 -15.94 24.87
N ASN A 59 3.58 -14.97 25.73
CA ASN A 59 2.22 -14.48 25.96
C ASN A 59 1.62 -13.86 24.70
N LEU A 60 2.42 -13.07 23.98
CA LEU A 60 2.00 -12.44 22.72
C LEU A 60 1.70 -13.50 21.64
N SER A 61 2.56 -14.51 21.49
CA SER A 61 2.34 -15.61 20.54
C SER A 61 1.07 -16.39 20.89
N SER A 62 0.91 -16.81 22.14
CA SER A 62 -0.29 -17.52 22.60
C SER A 62 -1.56 -16.68 22.44
N LEU A 63 -1.49 -15.38 22.67
CA LEU A 63 -2.62 -14.48 22.46
C LEU A 63 -3.02 -14.42 21.00
N LYS A 64 -2.05 -14.28 20.09
CA LYS A 64 -2.29 -14.29 18.65
C LYS A 64 -2.88 -15.61 18.15
N ASP A 65 -2.41 -16.74 18.67
CA ASP A 65 -2.93 -18.06 18.28
C ASP A 65 -4.40 -18.21 18.66
N GLU A 66 -4.79 -17.81 19.87
CA GLU A 66 -6.18 -17.84 20.32
C GLU A 66 -7.07 -16.89 19.51
N ILE A 67 -6.60 -15.67 19.24
CA ILE A 67 -7.29 -14.72 18.37
C ILE A 67 -7.47 -15.31 16.97
N GLY A 68 -6.44 -15.94 16.43
CA GLY A 68 -6.49 -16.59 15.12
C GLY A 68 -7.59 -17.65 15.03
N ILE A 69 -7.82 -18.40 16.09
CA ILE A 69 -8.93 -19.39 16.18
C ILE A 69 -10.30 -18.68 16.12
N VAL A 70 -10.47 -17.60 16.86
CA VAL A 70 -11.73 -16.82 16.85
C VAL A 70 -12.02 -16.27 15.44
N ILE A 71 -11.01 -15.67 14.81
CA ILE A 71 -11.13 -15.12 13.46
C ILE A 71 -11.45 -16.22 12.44
N GLN A 72 -10.77 -17.37 12.50
CA GLN A 72 -11.03 -18.49 11.60
C GLN A 72 -12.48 -18.99 11.76
N SER A 73 -12.96 -19.15 12.98
CA SER A 73 -14.34 -19.54 13.26
C SER A 73 -15.34 -18.54 12.66
N ARG A 74 -15.09 -17.25 12.86
CA ARG A 74 -15.91 -16.17 12.32
C ARG A 74 -15.92 -16.17 10.79
N ASN A 75 -14.77 -16.34 10.15
CA ASN A 75 -14.65 -16.40 8.70
C ASN A 75 -15.37 -17.63 8.11
N ILE A 76 -15.32 -18.77 8.78
CA ILE A 76 -16.08 -19.97 8.37
C ILE A 76 -17.58 -19.67 8.41
N ASN A 77 -18.08 -19.03 9.47
CA ASN A 77 -19.49 -18.65 9.58
C ASN A 77 -19.91 -17.66 8.47
N LYS A 78 -19.08 -16.63 8.21
CA LYS A 78 -19.32 -15.69 7.09
C LYS A 78 -19.41 -16.41 5.74
N MET A 79 -18.46 -17.30 5.45
CA MET A 79 -18.45 -18.07 4.19
C MET A 79 -19.63 -19.04 4.08
N ALA A 80 -20.10 -19.56 5.20
CA ALA A 80 -21.28 -20.45 5.24
C ALA A 80 -22.62 -19.70 5.20
N GLY A 81 -22.60 -18.35 5.19
CA GLY A 81 -23.81 -17.53 5.26
C GLY A 81 -24.52 -17.58 6.62
N LEU A 82 -23.80 -18.00 7.68
CA LEU A 82 -24.32 -18.06 9.03
C LEU A 82 -24.18 -16.68 9.72
N PRO A 83 -25.08 -16.34 10.65
CA PRO A 83 -24.96 -15.11 11.43
C PRO A 83 -23.62 -15.06 12.19
N VAL A 84 -22.94 -13.92 12.14
CA VAL A 84 -21.79 -13.62 12.99
C VAL A 84 -22.20 -12.65 14.09
N GLY A 85 -21.68 -12.85 15.28
CA GLY A 85 -21.94 -12.02 16.44
C GLY A 85 -21.15 -10.71 16.43
N ASN A 86 -21.26 -9.95 17.52
CA ASN A 86 -20.43 -8.77 17.74
C ASN A 86 -18.97 -9.20 17.88
N PHE A 87 -18.08 -8.58 17.12
CA PHE A 87 -16.66 -8.98 17.04
C PHE A 87 -15.95 -8.90 18.40
N LYS A 88 -16.20 -7.83 19.15
CA LYS A 88 -15.67 -7.67 20.51
C LYS A 88 -16.11 -8.83 21.43
N GLU A 89 -17.41 -9.15 21.43
CA GLU A 89 -17.96 -10.23 22.25
C GLU A 89 -17.40 -11.60 21.86
N GLU A 90 -17.19 -11.86 20.58
CA GLU A 90 -16.56 -13.10 20.11
C GLU A 90 -15.10 -13.21 20.59
N LEU A 91 -14.33 -12.12 20.56
CA LEU A 91 -12.98 -12.08 21.11
C LEU A 91 -12.98 -12.24 22.65
N GLU A 92 -13.92 -11.57 23.35
CA GLU A 92 -14.06 -11.71 24.80
C GLU A 92 -14.36 -13.17 25.22
N ASN A 93 -15.19 -13.86 24.46
CA ASN A 93 -15.59 -15.23 24.75
C ASN A 93 -14.56 -16.28 24.29
N GLY A 94 -13.84 -16.02 23.19
CA GLY A 94 -12.95 -16.98 22.57
C GLY A 94 -11.51 -16.97 23.09
N ILE A 95 -11.10 -15.94 23.84
CA ILE A 95 -9.74 -15.81 24.36
C ILE A 95 -9.74 -16.18 25.85
N SER A 96 -8.75 -16.95 26.27
CA SER A 96 -8.60 -17.40 27.66
C SER A 96 -7.87 -16.39 28.56
N GLY A 97 -7.96 -16.59 29.87
CA GLY A 97 -7.22 -15.80 30.85
C GLY A 97 -7.82 -14.41 31.14
N ASN A 98 -7.11 -13.66 32.00
CA ASN A 98 -7.49 -12.29 32.33
C ASN A 98 -7.08 -11.35 31.19
N LYS A 99 -8.05 -10.85 30.45
CA LYS A 99 -7.89 -10.03 29.27
C LYS A 99 -8.80 -8.82 29.31
N THR A 100 -8.45 -7.82 28.52
CA THR A 100 -9.30 -6.66 28.18
C THR A 100 -9.48 -6.63 26.68
N VAL A 101 -10.72 -6.49 26.20
CA VAL A 101 -11.05 -6.26 24.79
C VAL A 101 -11.75 -4.93 24.68
N GLU A 102 -11.12 -3.99 24.00
CA GLU A 102 -11.63 -2.64 23.77
C GLU A 102 -11.98 -2.48 22.30
N ALA A 103 -13.25 -2.22 21.99
CA ALA A 103 -13.61 -1.83 20.62
C ALA A 103 -13.08 -0.42 20.32
N ILE A 104 -12.61 -0.21 19.10
CA ILE A 104 -12.04 1.07 18.70
C ILE A 104 -13.17 1.96 18.17
N GLY A 105 -13.61 2.92 18.99
CA GLY A 105 -14.58 3.95 18.61
C GLY A 105 -15.84 3.37 17.94
N ASN A 106 -16.22 3.92 16.79
CA ASN A 106 -17.34 3.44 15.97
C ASN A 106 -16.90 2.34 14.96
N ILE A 107 -15.68 1.85 15.05
CA ILE A 107 -15.13 0.83 14.17
C ILE A 107 -15.44 -0.53 14.77
N GLY A 108 -16.64 -1.05 14.52
CA GLY A 108 -17.14 -2.30 15.12
C GLY A 108 -16.39 -3.58 14.71
N ASP A 109 -15.45 -3.46 13.77
CA ASP A 109 -14.64 -4.55 13.22
C ASP A 109 -13.17 -4.53 13.67
N THR A 110 -12.83 -3.70 14.64
CA THR A 110 -11.45 -3.56 15.13
C THR A 110 -11.44 -3.45 16.66
N CYS A 111 -10.57 -4.21 17.29
CA CYS A 111 -10.44 -4.23 18.75
C CYS A 111 -8.98 -4.19 19.19
N TYR A 112 -8.69 -3.53 20.31
CA TYR A 112 -7.48 -3.78 21.08
C TYR A 112 -7.74 -4.95 22.01
N VAL A 113 -6.84 -5.93 21.99
CA VAL A 113 -6.88 -7.06 22.91
C VAL A 113 -5.61 -7.03 23.75
N THR A 114 -5.77 -6.88 25.06
CA THR A 114 -4.67 -6.86 26.01
C THR A 114 -4.78 -8.03 26.97
N ARG A 115 -3.72 -8.80 27.13
CA ARG A 115 -3.59 -9.85 28.14
C ARG A 115 -2.23 -9.75 28.82
N GLU A 116 -2.22 -9.53 30.14
CA GLU A 116 -1.02 -9.15 30.89
C GLU A 116 -0.35 -7.90 30.32
N GLU A 117 0.89 -8.01 29.82
CA GLU A 117 1.64 -6.91 29.18
C GLU A 117 1.58 -6.97 27.63
N ALA A 118 0.99 -8.03 27.07
CA ALA A 118 0.83 -8.18 25.62
C ALA A 118 -0.44 -7.49 25.14
N THR A 119 -0.29 -6.59 24.18
CA THR A 119 -1.41 -5.92 23.50
C THR A 119 -1.29 -6.15 22.01
N VAL A 120 -2.40 -6.37 21.34
CA VAL A 120 -2.51 -6.45 19.89
C VAL A 120 -3.73 -5.68 19.41
N THR A 121 -3.64 -5.16 18.19
CA THR A 121 -4.79 -4.66 17.44
C THR A 121 -5.27 -5.76 16.52
N VAL A 122 -6.55 -6.06 16.58
CA VAL A 122 -7.19 -7.17 15.84
C VAL A 122 -8.26 -6.62 14.92
N TYR A 123 -8.19 -6.96 13.66
CA TYR A 123 -9.16 -6.59 12.63
C TYR A 123 -10.03 -7.79 12.26
N ASP A 124 -11.30 -7.55 11.97
CA ASP A 124 -12.27 -8.58 11.58
C ASP A 124 -11.93 -9.29 10.24
N ASN A 125 -11.06 -8.71 9.42
CA ASN A 125 -10.52 -9.32 8.21
C ASN A 125 -9.43 -10.38 8.47
N GLY A 126 -8.96 -10.49 9.70
CA GLY A 126 -7.94 -11.45 10.14
C GLY A 126 -6.56 -10.87 10.41
N ASP A 127 -6.36 -9.59 10.15
CA ASP A 127 -5.07 -8.95 10.43
C ASP A 127 -4.88 -8.76 11.95
N ILE A 128 -3.67 -9.03 12.43
CA ILE A 128 -3.27 -8.84 13.82
C ILE A 128 -1.96 -8.06 13.85
N ILE A 129 -1.97 -6.90 14.48
CA ILE A 129 -0.81 -6.00 14.61
C ILE A 129 -0.36 -6.00 16.08
N ASP A 130 0.96 -6.04 16.31
CA ASP A 130 1.53 -5.94 17.66
C ASP A 130 1.34 -4.53 18.22
N GLY A 131 0.93 -4.44 19.47
CA GLY A 131 0.63 -3.17 20.11
C GLY A 131 -0.74 -2.59 19.77
N LYS A 132 -0.93 -1.34 20.14
CA LYS A 132 -2.08 -0.53 19.72
C LYS A 132 -1.72 0.14 18.39
N ALA A 133 -2.42 -0.22 17.32
CA ALA A 133 -2.29 0.50 16.07
C ALA A 133 -2.80 1.93 16.23
N ASP A 134 -2.14 2.85 15.58
CA ASP A 134 -2.56 4.24 15.55
C ASP A 134 -3.67 4.41 14.51
N ILE A 135 -4.90 4.54 14.99
CA ILE A 135 -6.11 4.61 14.13
C ILE A 135 -6.76 5.96 14.31
N TRP A 136 -6.95 6.65 13.19
CA TRP A 136 -7.57 7.97 13.19
C TRP A 136 -9.03 7.94 13.66
N ASP A 137 -9.39 8.89 14.53
CA ASP A 137 -10.74 9.06 15.04
C ASP A 137 -11.72 9.71 14.02
N GLY A 138 -11.19 10.14 12.87
CA GLY A 138 -11.94 10.74 11.79
C GLY A 138 -12.08 12.26 11.89
N THR A 139 -11.59 12.91 12.94
CA THR A 139 -11.82 14.34 13.22
C THR A 139 -10.58 15.10 13.67
N SER A 140 -9.73 14.49 14.48
CA SER A 140 -8.56 15.16 15.05
C SER A 140 -7.48 15.42 13.99
N LYS A 141 -6.71 16.47 14.23
CA LYS A 141 -5.49 16.78 13.49
C LYS A 141 -4.40 17.29 14.44
N SER A 142 -3.17 16.99 14.16
CA SER A 142 -2.01 17.50 14.88
C SER A 142 -0.92 17.94 13.91
N LYS A 143 -0.18 18.97 14.31
CA LYS A 143 0.88 19.54 13.49
C LYS A 143 2.08 18.60 13.48
N PRO A 144 2.56 18.17 12.30
CA PRO A 144 3.76 17.35 12.21
C PRO A 144 5.02 18.14 12.58
N THR A 145 6.08 17.43 12.92
CA THR A 145 7.40 18.03 13.15
C THR A 145 8.11 18.26 11.83
N ALA A 146 8.98 19.29 11.80
CA ALA A 146 9.90 19.52 10.69
C ALA A 146 11.33 19.50 11.21
N ASP A 147 12.25 18.92 10.41
CA ASP A 147 13.68 18.92 10.70
C ASP A 147 14.35 20.26 10.33
N GLU A 148 15.66 20.37 10.56
CA GLU A 148 16.45 21.57 10.22
C GLU A 148 16.46 21.87 8.71
N SER A 149 16.24 20.86 7.88
CA SER A 149 16.14 20.97 6.43
C SER A 149 14.71 21.26 5.96
N LYS A 150 13.76 21.46 6.90
CA LYS A 150 12.33 21.69 6.68
C LYS A 150 11.61 20.52 6.04
N ASN A 151 12.13 19.30 6.15
CA ASN A 151 11.40 18.10 5.82
C ASN A 151 10.41 17.76 6.94
N TRP A 152 9.28 17.19 6.57
CA TRP A 152 8.23 16.88 7.53
C TRP A 152 8.29 15.40 7.93
N HIS A 153 7.92 15.11 9.18
CA HIS A 153 7.84 13.77 9.72
C HIS A 153 6.45 13.49 10.23
N ILE A 154 5.77 12.52 9.63
CA ILE A 154 4.39 12.10 9.93
C ILE A 154 4.47 10.77 10.66
N TYR A 155 4.06 10.75 11.93
CA TYR A 155 4.04 9.57 12.79
C TYR A 155 2.63 9.04 13.02
N THR A 156 1.62 9.90 12.90
CA THR A 156 0.23 9.60 13.29
C THR A 156 -0.77 9.94 12.19
N PRO A 157 -1.97 9.33 12.23
CA PRO A 157 -3.04 9.69 11.31
C PRO A 157 -3.49 11.15 11.40
N GLU A 158 -3.43 11.76 12.60
CA GLU A 158 -3.75 13.16 12.83
C GLU A 158 -2.78 14.10 12.13
N GLU A 159 -1.49 13.74 12.10
CA GLU A 159 -0.47 14.48 11.36
C GLU A 159 -0.65 14.31 9.85
N MET A 160 -1.06 13.12 9.40
CA MET A 160 -1.44 12.89 8.00
C MET A 160 -2.65 13.73 7.60
N LYS A 161 -3.63 13.89 8.50
CA LYS A 161 -4.79 14.78 8.28
C LYS A 161 -4.38 16.23 8.21
N TYR A 162 -3.46 16.67 9.07
CA TYR A 162 -2.93 18.04 9.00
C TYR A 162 -2.19 18.29 7.68
N PHE A 163 -1.40 17.34 7.21
CA PHE A 163 -0.72 17.42 5.92
C PHE A 163 -1.71 17.54 4.75
N GLU A 164 -2.78 16.77 4.75
CA GLU A 164 -3.86 16.89 3.75
C GLU A 164 -4.44 18.30 3.76
N GLU A 165 -4.80 18.83 4.93
CA GLU A 165 -5.40 20.16 5.05
C GLU A 165 -4.43 21.29 4.69
N PHE A 166 -3.14 21.12 4.99
CA PHE A 166 -2.10 22.06 4.58
C PHE A 166 -2.00 22.17 3.06
N VAL A 167 -1.85 21.05 2.37
CA VAL A 167 -1.72 21.01 0.90
C VAL A 167 -3.01 21.51 0.23
N ASN A 168 -4.16 21.17 0.78
CA ASN A 168 -5.45 21.58 0.23
C ASN A 168 -5.86 23.02 0.60
N GLY A 169 -4.99 23.75 1.31
CA GLY A 169 -5.23 25.17 1.64
C GLY A 169 -6.35 25.40 2.66
N LYS A 170 -6.68 24.40 3.49
CA LYS A 170 -7.75 24.45 4.48
C LYS A 170 -7.31 25.03 5.83
N LEU A 171 -6.00 25.15 6.07
CA LEU A 171 -5.44 25.68 7.30
C LEU A 171 -5.31 27.20 7.27
N THR A 172 -5.47 27.83 8.43
CA THR A 172 -5.21 29.27 8.63
C THR A 172 -3.70 29.56 8.56
N ASP A 173 -3.32 30.82 8.39
CA ASP A 173 -1.90 31.22 8.37
C ASP A 173 -1.23 30.95 9.73
N GLU A 174 -1.95 31.07 10.84
CA GLU A 174 -1.47 30.75 12.19
C GLU A 174 -1.18 29.23 12.33
N GLU A 175 -2.06 28.38 11.84
CA GLU A 175 -1.83 26.93 11.84
C GLU A 175 -0.63 26.53 10.99
N LYS A 176 -0.36 27.21 9.87
CA LYS A 176 0.78 26.96 8.97
C LYS A 176 2.11 27.49 9.48
N GLU A 177 2.13 28.37 10.50
CA GLU A 177 3.34 29.02 10.96
C GLU A 177 4.51 28.06 11.19
N GLY A 178 5.67 28.37 10.61
CA GLY A 178 6.91 27.56 10.72
C GLY A 178 6.94 26.33 9.84
N LEU A 179 5.91 26.06 9.04
CA LEU A 179 5.89 24.96 8.05
C LEU A 179 5.72 25.52 6.63
N GLU A 180 6.46 24.93 5.70
CA GLU A 180 6.33 25.22 4.27
C GLU A 180 6.52 23.93 3.46
N ILE A 181 5.98 23.88 2.26
CA ILE A 181 6.22 22.82 1.29
C ILE A 181 6.73 23.46 0.01
N THR A 182 7.87 22.99 -0.45
CA THR A 182 8.53 23.37 -1.69
C THR A 182 8.85 22.14 -2.51
N ASP A 183 9.32 22.32 -3.74
CA ASP A 183 9.73 21.19 -4.62
C ASP A 183 10.89 20.36 -4.03
N SER A 184 11.65 20.91 -3.07
CA SER A 184 12.73 20.21 -2.37
C SER A 184 12.30 19.57 -1.05
N THR A 185 11.09 19.82 -0.56
CA THR A 185 10.60 19.28 0.70
C THR A 185 10.36 17.77 0.58
N ILE A 186 10.83 17.02 1.57
CA ILE A 186 10.50 15.61 1.73
C ILE A 186 9.53 15.46 2.90
N VAL A 187 8.43 14.78 2.68
CA VAL A 187 7.47 14.40 3.71
C VAL A 187 7.65 12.91 3.98
N TYR A 188 8.15 12.57 5.16
CA TYR A 188 8.39 11.21 5.60
C TYR A 188 7.19 10.65 6.34
N LEU A 189 6.76 9.45 5.97
CA LEU A 189 5.89 8.62 6.81
C LEU A 189 6.79 7.77 7.71
N GLU A 190 6.63 7.88 9.01
CA GLU A 190 7.55 7.25 9.98
C GLU A 190 6.96 6.02 10.67
N ASN A 191 5.67 5.81 10.52
CA ASN A 191 4.94 4.66 11.08
C ASN A 191 3.90 4.13 10.09
N ASP A 192 3.48 2.88 10.30
CA ASP A 192 2.23 2.38 9.73
C ASP A 192 1.05 3.09 10.39
N ILE A 193 0.12 3.60 9.60
CA ILE A 193 -1.06 4.33 10.10
C ILE A 193 -2.36 3.76 9.53
N ASP A 194 -3.42 3.83 10.34
CA ASP A 194 -4.77 3.44 9.94
C ASP A 194 -5.69 4.66 9.98
N MET A 195 -6.19 5.06 8.80
CA MET A 195 -7.11 6.19 8.66
C MET A 195 -8.55 5.85 9.05
N GLY A 196 -8.77 4.69 9.63
CA GLY A 196 -10.02 4.30 10.30
C GLY A 196 -11.20 4.00 9.39
N ALA A 197 -11.15 4.29 8.11
CA ALA A 197 -12.29 4.03 7.25
C ALA A 197 -12.47 2.54 6.96
N ARG A 198 -13.73 2.09 7.01
CA ARG A 198 -14.15 0.73 6.65
C ARG A 198 -15.32 0.82 5.68
N GLN A 199 -15.40 -0.12 4.77
CA GLN A 199 -16.46 -0.14 3.78
C GLN A 199 -16.98 -1.56 3.55
N GLU A 200 -18.23 -1.64 3.15
CA GLU A 200 -18.86 -2.87 2.65
C GLU A 200 -19.62 -2.55 1.35
N ASN A 201 -19.33 -3.28 0.29
CA ASN A 201 -19.93 -3.08 -1.03
C ASN A 201 -19.86 -1.61 -1.54
N GLY A 202 -18.78 -0.90 -1.20
CA GLY A 202 -18.57 0.50 -1.57
C GLY A 202 -19.33 1.52 -0.72
N ALA A 203 -20.01 1.11 0.34
CA ALA A 203 -20.61 2.01 1.32
C ALA A 203 -19.70 2.13 2.54
N LEU A 204 -19.44 3.35 3.00
CA LEU A 204 -18.70 3.59 4.23
C LEU A 204 -19.51 3.05 5.42
N THR A 205 -18.93 2.11 6.17
CA THR A 205 -19.55 1.48 7.34
C THR A 205 -18.98 1.99 8.65
N ALA A 206 -17.73 2.47 8.63
CA ALA A 206 -17.08 3.09 9.78
C ALA A 206 -15.99 4.07 9.34
N GLY A 207 -15.56 4.95 10.25
CA GLY A 207 -14.55 5.98 9.99
C GLY A 207 -15.09 7.15 9.19
N THR A 208 -14.22 7.89 8.54
CA THR A 208 -14.52 9.14 7.83
C THR A 208 -13.98 9.08 6.40
N ALA A 209 -14.67 9.74 5.48
CA ALA A 209 -14.20 9.89 4.11
C ALA A 209 -12.94 10.77 4.06
N TRP A 210 -12.01 10.38 3.20
CA TRP A 210 -10.76 11.08 2.95
C TRP A 210 -10.89 12.06 1.79
N ASP A 211 -10.38 13.25 1.95
CA ASP A 211 -10.15 14.17 0.83
C ASP A 211 -8.77 13.91 0.22
N PRO A 212 -8.64 13.70 -1.09
CA PRO A 212 -7.35 13.50 -1.71
C PRO A 212 -6.38 14.66 -1.43
N ILE A 213 -5.12 14.36 -1.18
CA ILE A 213 -4.08 15.39 -1.03
C ILE A 213 -3.81 16.01 -2.40
N GLY A 214 -4.01 17.32 -2.52
CA GLY A 214 -3.86 18.01 -3.81
C GLY A 214 -5.08 17.82 -4.72
N VAL A 215 -6.24 18.37 -4.35
CA VAL A 215 -7.52 18.18 -5.06
C VAL A 215 -7.61 18.82 -6.43
N ASP A 216 -6.75 19.79 -6.75
CA ASP A 216 -6.72 20.50 -8.04
C ASP A 216 -5.31 20.88 -8.48
N ASN A 217 -5.21 21.67 -9.55
CA ASN A 217 -3.91 22.10 -10.08
C ASN A 217 -3.25 23.21 -9.24
N ALA A 218 -4.00 23.94 -8.46
CA ALA A 218 -3.52 25.04 -7.61
C ALA A 218 -3.05 24.52 -6.24
N GLY A 219 -3.72 23.47 -5.75
CA GLY A 219 -3.36 22.78 -4.52
C GLY A 219 -2.56 21.47 -4.75
N LYS A 220 -1.74 21.39 -5.80
CA LYS A 220 -0.88 20.24 -6.05
C LYS A 220 0.15 20.07 -4.91
N PHE A 221 0.36 18.85 -4.46
CA PHE A 221 1.52 18.54 -3.63
C PHE A 221 2.79 18.58 -4.50
N THR A 222 3.68 19.49 -4.17
CA THR A 222 5.03 19.56 -4.77
C THR A 222 6.04 18.98 -3.77
N GLY A 223 7.09 18.37 -4.25
CA GLY A 223 8.08 17.71 -3.41
C GLY A 223 7.97 16.18 -3.47
N THR A 224 8.55 15.53 -2.47
CA THR A 224 8.60 14.06 -2.39
C THR A 224 7.86 13.56 -1.16
N PHE A 225 6.95 12.62 -1.35
CA PHE A 225 6.41 11.82 -0.24
C PHE A 225 7.20 10.52 -0.15
N GLU A 226 7.91 10.35 0.96
CA GLU A 226 8.71 9.18 1.29
C GLU A 226 7.97 8.32 2.30
N GLY A 227 7.46 7.20 1.84
CA GLY A 227 6.68 6.26 2.68
C GLY A 227 7.53 5.40 3.61
N ASN A 228 8.87 5.41 3.49
CA ASN A 228 9.79 4.60 4.31
C ASN A 228 9.43 3.10 4.37
N ASN A 229 8.73 2.59 3.37
CA ASN A 229 8.10 1.26 3.30
C ASN A 229 6.96 1.04 4.30
N HIS A 230 6.44 2.09 4.91
CA HIS A 230 5.27 2.04 5.76
C HIS A 230 3.98 1.92 4.96
N THR A 231 2.94 1.56 5.69
CA THR A 231 1.61 1.29 5.16
C THR A 231 0.60 2.33 5.63
N ILE A 232 -0.25 2.79 4.72
CA ILE A 232 -1.46 3.54 5.04
C ILE A 232 -2.67 2.64 4.77
N LYS A 233 -3.47 2.40 5.81
CA LYS A 233 -4.66 1.57 5.79
C LYS A 233 -5.93 2.41 5.92
N GLY A 234 -7.05 1.90 5.38
CA GLY A 234 -8.36 2.47 5.67
C GLY A 234 -8.61 3.85 5.09
N ILE A 235 -8.14 4.11 3.87
CA ILE A 235 -8.51 5.29 3.10
C ILE A 235 -9.85 5.03 2.39
N TYR A 236 -10.80 5.94 2.55
CA TYR A 236 -12.06 5.90 1.82
C TYR A 236 -12.29 7.21 1.07
N VAL A 237 -12.17 7.17 -0.23
CA VAL A 237 -12.48 8.28 -1.12
C VAL A 237 -13.75 7.95 -1.89
N LYS A 238 -14.80 8.76 -1.71
CA LYS A 238 -15.99 8.71 -2.56
C LYS A 238 -16.40 10.15 -2.86
N LYS A 239 -15.99 10.63 -4.02
CA LYS A 239 -16.06 12.06 -4.32
C LYS A 239 -16.29 12.35 -5.79
N ASP A 240 -17.06 13.41 -6.02
CA ASP A 240 -17.11 14.09 -7.29
C ASP A 240 -15.92 15.04 -7.39
N GLY A 241 -15.04 14.85 -8.37
CA GLY A 241 -13.86 15.68 -8.49
C GLY A 241 -13.02 15.31 -9.72
N LYS A 242 -12.06 16.17 -10.03
CA LYS A 242 -11.20 15.97 -11.21
C LYS A 242 -10.14 14.88 -10.95
N PHE A 243 -9.62 14.83 -9.75
CA PHE A 243 -8.55 13.92 -9.35
C PHE A 243 -8.95 13.16 -8.07
N ALA A 244 -8.74 11.85 -8.06
CA ALA A 244 -9.00 11.02 -6.88
C ALA A 244 -7.91 9.96 -6.67
N GLY A 245 -7.61 9.69 -5.41
CA GLY A 245 -6.61 8.78 -4.91
C GLY A 245 -6.31 9.10 -3.45
N LEU A 246 -5.29 8.50 -2.86
CA LEU A 246 -4.71 9.04 -1.62
C LEU A 246 -4.21 10.48 -1.88
N PHE A 247 -3.52 10.66 -3.01
CA PHE A 247 -3.16 11.95 -3.60
C PHE A 247 -4.04 12.21 -4.82
N GLY A 248 -4.61 13.42 -4.91
CA GLY A 248 -5.31 13.86 -6.11
C GLY A 248 -4.33 14.26 -7.22
N ASN A 249 -3.42 15.17 -6.90
CA ASN A 249 -2.36 15.66 -7.80
C ASN A 249 -1.06 15.85 -7.03
N SER A 250 0.00 15.18 -7.48
CA SER A 250 1.30 15.22 -6.77
C SER A 250 2.49 15.10 -7.73
N ASP A 251 3.70 15.26 -7.19
CA ASP A 251 4.95 15.00 -7.88
C ASP A 251 5.51 13.62 -7.51
N THR A 252 6.57 13.51 -6.71
CA THR A 252 7.22 12.22 -6.44
C THR A 252 6.60 11.51 -5.25
N ILE A 253 6.31 10.21 -5.41
CA ILE A 253 5.91 9.33 -4.31
C ILE A 253 6.74 8.06 -4.37
N GLN A 254 7.28 7.66 -3.21
CA GLN A 254 8.12 6.47 -3.15
C GLN A 254 7.99 5.69 -1.85
N ASN A 255 8.27 4.38 -1.93
CA ASN A 255 8.34 3.46 -0.80
C ASN A 255 7.06 3.43 0.06
N LEU A 256 5.88 3.47 -0.58
CA LEU A 256 4.57 3.56 0.07
C LEU A 256 3.69 2.37 -0.28
N THR A 257 3.02 1.80 0.72
CA THR A 257 1.94 0.84 0.50
C THR A 257 0.62 1.41 1.01
N ILE A 258 -0.43 1.35 0.18
CA ILE A 258 -1.82 1.52 0.64
C ILE A 258 -2.50 0.15 0.69
N VAL A 259 -3.34 -0.08 1.69
CA VAL A 259 -3.98 -1.37 1.90
C VAL A 259 -5.42 -1.23 2.39
N ASP A 260 -6.27 -2.21 2.07
CA ASP A 260 -7.66 -2.31 2.54
C ASP A 260 -8.41 -0.96 2.48
N SER A 261 -8.29 -0.28 1.35
CA SER A 261 -8.84 1.05 1.11
C SER A 261 -9.86 1.01 -0.02
N TYR A 262 -10.58 2.10 -0.25
CA TYR A 262 -11.59 2.21 -1.28
C TYR A 262 -11.53 3.57 -1.95
N ILE A 263 -11.32 3.58 -3.26
CA ILE A 263 -11.24 4.81 -4.04
C ILE A 263 -12.32 4.77 -5.12
N GLU A 264 -13.36 5.59 -4.95
CA GLU A 264 -14.44 5.76 -5.93
C GLU A 264 -14.59 7.24 -6.30
N ALA A 265 -14.68 7.52 -7.58
CA ALA A 265 -14.96 8.87 -8.04
C ALA A 265 -15.84 8.87 -9.30
N THR A 266 -16.65 9.91 -9.45
CA THR A 266 -17.30 10.24 -10.73
C THR A 266 -16.38 11.06 -11.64
N GLY A 267 -15.19 11.41 -11.14
CA GLY A 267 -14.22 12.28 -11.78
C GLY A 267 -13.43 11.67 -12.92
N SER A 268 -12.55 12.49 -13.50
CA SER A 268 -11.87 12.16 -14.75
C SER A 268 -10.62 11.32 -14.57
N ILE A 269 -9.89 11.50 -13.47
CA ILE A 269 -8.55 10.92 -13.28
C ILE A 269 -8.47 10.30 -11.90
N VAL A 270 -8.46 8.96 -11.86
CA VAL A 270 -8.56 8.19 -10.63
C VAL A 270 -7.41 7.20 -10.54
N GLY A 271 -6.68 7.22 -9.43
CA GLY A 271 -5.65 6.25 -9.13
C GLY A 271 -5.75 5.74 -7.70
N GLY A 272 -5.27 4.55 -7.41
CA GLY A 272 -5.25 4.04 -6.05
C GLY A 272 -4.37 4.91 -5.15
N ILE A 273 -3.19 5.27 -5.62
CA ILE A 273 -2.26 6.14 -4.90
C ILE A 273 -2.38 7.58 -5.37
N VAL A 274 -2.31 7.81 -6.68
CA VAL A 274 -2.31 9.17 -7.24
C VAL A 274 -3.32 9.28 -8.38
N GLY A 275 -4.20 10.28 -8.32
CA GLY A 275 -5.02 10.62 -9.47
C GLY A 275 -4.15 11.06 -10.64
N ALA A 276 -3.46 12.19 -10.53
CA ALA A 276 -2.57 12.70 -11.55
C ALA A 276 -1.16 12.98 -11.02
N LEU A 277 -0.16 12.55 -11.77
CA LEU A 277 1.23 12.91 -11.54
C LEU A 277 1.79 13.51 -12.83
N ARG A 278 2.16 14.78 -12.79
CA ARG A 278 2.60 15.50 -13.99
C ARG A 278 4.11 15.45 -14.20
N GLU A 279 4.85 15.53 -13.11
CA GLU A 279 6.31 15.53 -13.06
C GLU A 279 6.75 14.58 -11.94
N GLY A 280 8.02 14.17 -11.91
CA GLY A 280 8.49 13.27 -10.85
C GLY A 280 8.32 11.78 -11.16
N SER A 281 8.31 10.95 -10.14
CA SER A 281 8.33 9.48 -10.25
C SER A 281 7.42 8.80 -9.23
N ILE A 282 7.02 7.57 -9.53
CA ILE A 282 6.40 6.65 -8.56
C ILE A 282 7.31 5.42 -8.45
N VAL A 283 7.87 5.17 -7.27
CA VAL A 283 8.87 4.13 -7.06
C VAL A 283 8.54 3.27 -5.84
N ASN A 284 8.59 1.95 -5.97
CA ASN A 284 8.34 1.01 -4.87
C ASN A 284 6.99 1.25 -4.18
N CYS A 285 5.95 1.57 -4.94
CA CYS A 285 4.63 1.88 -4.39
C CYS A 285 3.62 0.76 -4.68
N ASN A 286 2.85 0.38 -3.65
CA ASN A 286 1.94 -0.74 -3.77
C ASN A 286 0.50 -0.34 -3.42
N ASN A 287 -0.44 -0.81 -4.23
CA ASN A 287 -1.86 -0.82 -3.93
C ASN A 287 -2.27 -2.26 -3.62
N MET A 288 -2.56 -2.54 -2.34
CA MET A 288 -2.87 -3.88 -1.87
C MET A 288 -4.34 -3.96 -1.44
N LYS A 289 -5.14 -4.78 -2.13
CA LYS A 289 -6.58 -4.98 -1.83
C LYS A 289 -7.40 -3.67 -1.78
N THR A 290 -6.97 -2.63 -2.49
CA THR A 290 -7.72 -1.37 -2.59
C THR A 290 -8.40 -1.30 -3.94
N ASP A 291 -9.70 -1.31 -3.96
CA ASP A 291 -10.48 -1.18 -5.20
C ASP A 291 -10.43 0.27 -5.71
N VAL A 292 -10.22 0.42 -7.00
CA VAL A 292 -10.18 1.71 -7.69
C VAL A 292 -11.33 1.76 -8.69
N ILE A 293 -12.29 2.65 -8.44
CA ILE A 293 -13.56 2.68 -9.17
C ILE A 293 -13.82 4.06 -9.77
N SER A 294 -14.17 4.09 -11.04
CA SER A 294 -14.76 5.28 -11.67
C SER A 294 -16.17 4.96 -12.14
N THR A 295 -17.13 5.68 -11.62
CA THR A 295 -18.55 5.52 -11.96
C THR A 295 -19.03 6.50 -13.03
N GLY A 296 -18.23 7.51 -13.38
CA GLY A 296 -18.52 8.45 -14.45
C GLY A 296 -18.58 7.77 -15.81
N GLY A 297 -19.70 7.94 -16.53
CA GLY A 297 -19.92 7.36 -17.86
C GLY A 297 -19.50 8.29 -19.02
N GLU A 298 -18.89 9.42 -18.73
CA GLU A 298 -18.49 10.40 -19.75
C GLU A 298 -17.08 10.12 -20.27
N ILE A 299 -16.90 10.35 -21.58
CA ILE A 299 -15.58 10.21 -22.22
C ILE A 299 -14.62 11.29 -21.72
N THR A 300 -15.15 12.47 -21.38
CA THR A 300 -14.42 13.59 -20.80
C THR A 300 -15.23 14.26 -19.71
N VAL A 301 -14.58 14.62 -18.63
CA VAL A 301 -15.16 15.47 -17.58
C VAL A 301 -14.35 16.78 -17.58
N ALA A 302 -15.04 17.91 -17.74
CA ALA A 302 -14.40 19.22 -17.87
C ALA A 302 -13.28 19.29 -18.93
N GLY A 303 -13.47 18.59 -20.07
CA GLY A 303 -12.51 18.57 -21.17
C GLY A 303 -11.28 17.66 -20.97
N VAL A 304 -11.25 16.85 -19.90
CA VAL A 304 -10.17 15.89 -19.61
C VAL A 304 -10.69 14.47 -19.83
N ALA A 305 -9.96 13.68 -20.61
CA ALA A 305 -10.31 12.28 -20.83
C ALA A 305 -10.24 11.49 -19.51
N VAL A 306 -11.26 10.69 -19.28
CA VAL A 306 -11.34 9.84 -18.06
C VAL A 306 -10.28 8.74 -18.13
N SER A 307 -9.43 8.68 -17.11
CA SER A 307 -8.36 7.71 -17.00
C SER A 307 -8.26 7.14 -15.59
N VAL A 308 -8.15 5.82 -15.51
CA VAL A 308 -8.18 5.10 -14.24
C VAL A 308 -7.04 4.10 -14.17
N GLY A 309 -6.28 4.12 -13.08
CA GLY A 309 -5.19 3.17 -12.87
C GLY A 309 -5.14 2.64 -11.45
N GLY A 310 -4.70 1.41 -11.28
CA GLY A 310 -4.56 0.81 -9.96
C GLY A 310 -3.55 1.54 -9.07
N ILE A 311 -2.56 2.18 -9.65
CA ILE A 311 -1.56 3.03 -8.98
C ILE A 311 -1.80 4.50 -9.31
N VAL A 312 -1.86 4.86 -10.60
CA VAL A 312 -1.99 6.24 -11.06
C VAL A 312 -2.98 6.37 -12.20
N GLY A 313 -3.90 7.33 -12.10
CA GLY A 313 -4.85 7.61 -13.18
C GLY A 313 -4.17 8.15 -14.42
N GLN A 314 -3.42 9.23 -14.30
CA GLN A 314 -2.65 9.84 -15.38
C GLN A 314 -1.21 10.16 -14.95
N PHE A 315 -0.25 9.62 -15.67
CA PHE A 315 1.17 9.86 -15.49
C PHE A 315 1.74 10.66 -16.66
N GLY A 316 2.25 11.86 -16.36
CA GLY A 316 2.70 12.83 -17.36
C GLY A 316 1.55 13.54 -18.09
N THR A 317 1.90 14.48 -18.93
CA THR A 317 0.95 15.23 -19.79
C THR A 317 1.41 15.20 -21.24
N SER A 318 0.58 15.72 -22.15
CA SER A 318 0.98 15.83 -23.57
C SER A 318 2.22 16.69 -23.80
N ASN A 319 2.49 17.63 -22.89
CA ASN A 319 3.54 18.64 -23.03
C ASN A 319 4.73 18.41 -22.10
N VAL A 320 4.55 17.64 -21.03
CA VAL A 320 5.58 17.34 -20.02
C VAL A 320 5.56 15.84 -19.75
N ALA A 321 6.66 15.17 -20.11
CA ALA A 321 6.84 13.77 -19.78
C ALA A 321 7.31 13.64 -18.34
N ALA A 322 6.53 12.93 -17.51
CA ALA A 322 6.98 12.52 -16.18
C ALA A 322 8.17 11.54 -16.27
N ASN A 323 8.81 11.24 -15.15
CA ASN A 323 9.98 10.37 -15.15
C ASN A 323 9.62 8.89 -15.25
N ASN A 324 9.50 8.18 -14.12
CA ASN A 324 9.40 6.74 -14.14
C ASN A 324 8.33 6.21 -13.18
N ILE A 325 7.77 5.04 -13.50
CA ILE A 325 7.04 4.18 -12.58
C ILE A 325 7.85 2.89 -12.43
N ILE A 326 8.36 2.61 -11.23
CA ILE A 326 9.29 1.49 -11.01
C ILE A 326 8.87 0.66 -9.80
N ASN A 327 8.93 -0.68 -9.93
CA ASN A 327 8.71 -1.65 -8.85
C ASN A 327 7.35 -1.47 -8.16
N CYS A 328 6.29 -1.16 -8.89
CA CYS A 328 4.97 -0.94 -8.32
C CYS A 328 4.07 -2.17 -8.51
N THR A 329 3.26 -2.47 -7.48
CA THR A 329 2.33 -3.60 -7.52
C THR A 329 0.91 -3.14 -7.25
N ASN A 330 -0.02 -3.59 -8.08
CA ASN A 330 -1.46 -3.46 -7.84
C ASN A 330 -2.08 -4.85 -7.63
N THR A 331 -2.81 -5.03 -6.53
CA THR A 331 -3.61 -6.24 -6.28
C THR A 331 -5.10 -5.94 -6.14
N GLY A 332 -5.49 -4.66 -6.04
CA GLY A 332 -6.88 -4.24 -6.03
C GLY A 332 -7.51 -4.27 -7.43
N ASP A 333 -8.80 -4.48 -7.49
CA ASP A 333 -9.56 -4.43 -8.74
C ASP A 333 -9.68 -2.99 -9.25
N VAL A 334 -9.62 -2.82 -10.57
CA VAL A 334 -9.86 -1.55 -11.24
C VAL A 334 -11.15 -1.67 -12.04
N LYS A 335 -12.17 -0.92 -11.63
CA LYS A 335 -13.51 -0.94 -12.26
C LYS A 335 -13.85 0.45 -12.80
N ALA A 336 -14.03 0.59 -14.10
CA ALA A 336 -14.24 1.92 -14.65
C ALA A 336 -15.07 1.95 -15.93
N LYS A 337 -16.06 2.84 -15.96
CA LYS A 337 -16.65 3.32 -17.21
C LYS A 337 -15.80 4.48 -17.74
N ALA A 338 -14.63 4.15 -18.29
CA ALA A 338 -13.61 5.14 -18.65
C ALA A 338 -13.00 4.87 -20.02
N VAL A 339 -12.33 5.89 -20.59
CA VAL A 339 -11.66 5.76 -21.89
C VAL A 339 -10.36 4.97 -21.75
N SER A 340 -9.55 5.25 -20.73
CA SER A 340 -8.26 4.59 -20.54
C SER A 340 -8.17 3.97 -19.15
N VAL A 341 -8.04 2.64 -19.09
CA VAL A 341 -8.01 1.89 -17.84
C VAL A 341 -6.78 0.98 -17.81
N GLY A 342 -5.98 1.05 -16.76
CA GLY A 342 -4.80 0.21 -16.61
C GLY A 342 -4.62 -0.31 -15.19
N GLY A 343 -3.98 -1.46 -15.06
CA GLY A 343 -3.68 -2.04 -13.74
C GLY A 343 -2.66 -1.23 -12.95
N ILE A 344 -1.76 -0.54 -13.63
CA ILE A 344 -0.78 0.38 -13.05
C ILE A 344 -1.13 1.82 -13.40
N ALA A 345 -1.27 2.15 -14.66
CA ALA A 345 -1.57 3.51 -15.12
C ALA A 345 -2.71 3.54 -16.13
N GLY A 346 -3.67 4.46 -15.97
CA GLY A 346 -4.70 4.68 -16.98
C GLY A 346 -4.09 5.25 -18.26
N VAL A 347 -3.40 6.39 -18.14
CA VAL A 347 -2.64 7.02 -19.20
C VAL A 347 -1.18 7.20 -18.78
N PHE A 348 -0.25 6.84 -19.65
CA PHE A 348 1.17 7.02 -19.44
C PHE A 348 1.80 7.90 -20.51
N THR A 349 2.47 8.96 -20.08
CA THR A 349 3.34 9.82 -20.90
C THR A 349 4.60 10.08 -20.06
N GLY A 350 5.54 9.16 -20.07
CA GLY A 350 6.73 9.18 -19.24
C GLY A 350 7.92 8.56 -19.92
N LYS A 351 9.01 8.41 -19.18
CA LYS A 351 10.24 7.79 -19.70
C LYS A 351 10.16 6.28 -19.63
N LYS A 352 9.75 5.71 -18.47
CA LYS A 352 9.78 4.27 -18.26
C LYS A 352 8.75 3.77 -17.25
N ILE A 353 8.15 2.60 -17.55
CA ILE A 353 7.50 1.72 -16.56
C ILE A 353 8.34 0.45 -16.47
N GLU A 354 8.82 0.12 -15.28
CA GLU A 354 9.74 -1.00 -15.08
C GLU A 354 9.37 -1.85 -13.88
N ASN A 355 9.46 -3.19 -14.05
CA ASN A 355 9.25 -4.17 -12.99
C ASN A 355 7.90 -4.03 -12.25
N CYS A 356 6.86 -3.55 -12.94
CA CYS A 356 5.55 -3.37 -12.34
C CYS A 356 4.67 -4.61 -12.54
N VAL A 357 3.85 -4.91 -11.52
CA VAL A 357 2.99 -6.10 -11.50
C VAL A 357 1.55 -5.71 -11.24
N ASN A 358 0.65 -6.12 -12.12
CA ASN A 358 -0.78 -6.09 -11.86
C ASN A 358 -1.31 -7.49 -11.59
N LYS A 359 -2.03 -7.65 -10.48
CA LYS A 359 -2.74 -8.89 -10.10
C LYS A 359 -4.25 -8.70 -10.01
N GLY A 360 -4.70 -7.44 -9.83
CA GLY A 360 -6.11 -7.09 -9.79
C GLY A 360 -6.79 -7.23 -11.16
N ALA A 361 -8.07 -7.51 -11.15
CA ALA A 361 -8.86 -7.54 -12.37
C ALA A 361 -9.11 -6.12 -12.90
N ILE A 362 -9.00 -5.96 -14.20
CA ILE A 362 -9.34 -4.73 -14.92
C ILE A 362 -10.69 -4.96 -15.58
N ASN A 363 -11.69 -4.23 -15.13
CA ASN A 363 -13.05 -4.38 -15.65
C ASN A 363 -13.62 -3.01 -16.06
N GLY A 364 -13.96 -2.86 -17.31
CA GLY A 364 -14.48 -1.57 -17.73
C GLY A 364 -14.60 -1.35 -19.23
N GLY A 365 -14.37 -0.10 -19.57
CA GLY A 365 -14.62 0.42 -20.92
C GLY A 365 -16.08 0.85 -21.10
N ILE A 366 -16.31 1.59 -22.16
CA ILE A 366 -17.63 2.06 -22.58
C ILE A 366 -17.99 1.26 -23.83
N GLU A 367 -19.17 0.64 -23.83
CA GLU A 367 -19.67 -0.17 -24.95
C GLU A 367 -19.65 0.65 -26.25
N ASN A 368 -19.18 0.04 -27.34
CA ASN A 368 -19.06 0.66 -28.66
C ASN A 368 -18.20 1.94 -28.69
N SER A 369 -17.37 2.17 -27.71
CA SER A 369 -16.44 3.31 -27.65
C SER A 369 -14.99 2.87 -27.86
N ASN A 370 -14.10 3.84 -28.09
CA ASN A 370 -12.65 3.63 -28.14
C ASN A 370 -12.05 3.38 -26.73
N GLY A 371 -12.77 2.69 -25.86
CA GLY A 371 -12.26 2.28 -24.55
C GLY A 371 -10.98 1.47 -24.70
N GLN A 372 -9.97 1.80 -23.92
CA GLN A 372 -8.62 1.28 -24.01
C GLN A 372 -8.25 0.65 -22.66
N LEU A 373 -8.24 -0.68 -22.62
CA LEU A 373 -7.91 -1.40 -21.41
C LEU A 373 -6.58 -2.13 -21.55
N GLY A 374 -5.70 -1.94 -20.58
CA GLY A 374 -4.43 -2.65 -20.52
C GLY A 374 -4.16 -3.23 -19.13
N GLY A 375 -3.62 -4.42 -19.09
CA GLY A 375 -3.26 -5.05 -17.81
C GLY A 375 -2.24 -4.22 -17.02
N ILE A 376 -1.39 -3.45 -17.71
CA ILE A 376 -0.45 -2.50 -17.10
C ILE A 376 -0.87 -1.06 -17.43
N VAL A 377 -1.08 -0.73 -18.70
CA VAL A 377 -1.39 0.64 -19.13
C VAL A 377 -2.55 0.66 -20.11
N GLY A 378 -3.55 1.49 -19.87
CA GLY A 378 -4.66 1.68 -20.81
C GLY A 378 -4.19 2.33 -22.10
N LEU A 379 -3.57 3.51 -22.02
CA LEU A 379 -3.02 4.25 -23.13
C LEU A 379 -1.60 4.74 -22.85
N THR A 380 -0.68 4.53 -23.80
CA THR A 380 0.67 5.12 -23.71
C THR A 380 1.04 5.87 -24.98
N LYS A 381 1.70 7.03 -24.82
CA LYS A 381 2.15 7.88 -25.91
C LYS A 381 3.66 7.83 -26.14
N THR A 382 4.43 7.60 -25.10
CA THR A 382 5.90 7.65 -25.13
C THR A 382 6.50 6.62 -24.19
N GLY A 383 7.80 6.42 -24.28
CA GLY A 383 8.62 5.73 -23.28
C GLY A 383 8.72 4.23 -23.49
N THR A 384 9.28 3.59 -22.47
CA THR A 384 9.55 2.15 -22.47
C THR A 384 8.76 1.46 -21.36
N ILE A 385 8.10 0.35 -21.67
CA ILE A 385 7.45 -0.54 -20.71
C ILE A 385 8.28 -1.83 -20.69
N ILE A 386 8.97 -2.09 -19.60
CA ILE A 386 9.96 -3.17 -19.53
C ILE A 386 9.78 -4.04 -18.29
N SER A 387 9.94 -5.34 -18.46
CA SER A 387 9.90 -6.35 -17.38
C SER A 387 8.62 -6.30 -16.53
N CYS A 388 7.51 -5.82 -17.11
CA CYS A 388 6.22 -5.72 -16.45
C CYS A 388 5.40 -7.00 -16.62
N LYS A 389 4.56 -7.28 -15.61
CA LYS A 389 3.77 -8.51 -15.58
C LYS A 389 2.30 -8.21 -15.28
N ASN A 390 1.42 -8.71 -16.13
CA ASN A 390 -0.01 -8.75 -15.85
C ASN A 390 -0.43 -10.18 -15.49
N GLU A 391 -1.04 -10.35 -14.32
CA GLU A 391 -1.67 -11.60 -13.85
C GLU A 391 -3.19 -11.45 -13.75
N GLY A 392 -3.70 -10.22 -13.71
CA GLY A 392 -5.11 -9.92 -13.63
C GLY A 392 -5.85 -10.11 -14.96
N LYS A 393 -7.12 -10.44 -14.90
CA LYS A 393 -7.99 -10.46 -16.09
C LYS A 393 -8.23 -9.04 -16.62
N VAL A 394 -8.35 -8.91 -17.92
CA VAL A 394 -8.81 -7.68 -18.59
C VAL A 394 -10.15 -7.98 -19.24
N ILE A 395 -11.23 -7.44 -18.67
CA ILE A 395 -12.61 -7.63 -19.14
C ILE A 395 -13.14 -6.30 -19.65
N SER A 396 -13.47 -6.24 -20.91
CA SER A 396 -13.75 -4.97 -21.57
C SER A 396 -15.04 -4.98 -22.37
N ALA A 397 -15.84 -3.94 -22.15
CA ALA A 397 -16.92 -3.55 -23.06
C ALA A 397 -16.40 -2.67 -24.24
N GLY A 398 -15.17 -2.13 -24.13
CA GLY A 398 -14.51 -1.31 -25.15
C GLY A 398 -13.81 -2.13 -26.23
N ILE A 399 -13.21 -1.44 -27.20
CA ILE A 399 -12.70 -2.07 -28.43
C ILE A 399 -11.18 -2.26 -28.51
N LEU A 400 -10.40 -1.72 -27.57
CA LEU A 400 -8.93 -1.72 -27.64
C LEU A 400 -8.33 -2.32 -26.37
N ASN A 401 -8.01 -3.61 -26.39
CA ASN A 401 -7.66 -4.35 -25.18
C ASN A 401 -6.33 -5.07 -25.33
N GLY A 402 -5.45 -4.89 -24.36
CA GLY A 402 -4.14 -5.54 -24.32
C GLY A 402 -3.78 -6.09 -22.96
N GLY A 403 -3.04 -7.20 -22.95
CA GLY A 403 -2.56 -7.79 -21.71
C GLY A 403 -1.55 -6.91 -20.98
N ILE A 404 -0.82 -6.08 -21.70
CA ILE A 404 0.12 -5.09 -21.14
C ILE A 404 -0.35 -3.67 -21.49
N VAL A 405 -0.58 -3.37 -22.77
CA VAL A 405 -0.97 -2.05 -23.26
C VAL A 405 -2.27 -2.13 -24.04
N GLY A 406 -3.27 -1.33 -23.68
CA GLY A 406 -4.51 -1.24 -24.45
C GLY A 406 -4.29 -0.63 -25.83
N THR A 407 -3.72 0.58 -25.87
CA THR A 407 -3.44 1.25 -27.15
C THR A 407 -2.22 2.15 -27.12
N ILE A 408 -1.59 2.25 -28.27
CA ILE A 408 -0.59 3.25 -28.63
C ILE A 408 -1.22 4.11 -29.71
N PRO A 409 -1.48 5.41 -29.46
CA PRO A 409 -2.11 6.32 -30.44
C PRO A 409 -1.25 6.54 -31.68
N LYS A 410 -1.78 7.24 -32.67
CA LYS A 410 -1.04 7.64 -33.86
C LYS A 410 0.18 8.52 -33.53
N GLU A 411 1.22 8.44 -34.34
CA GLU A 411 2.41 9.28 -34.26
C GLU A 411 3.15 9.18 -32.92
N CYS A 412 3.07 8.02 -32.25
CA CYS A 412 3.70 7.77 -30.96
C CYS A 412 4.91 6.86 -31.11
N SER A 413 5.87 6.97 -30.16
CA SER A 413 7.04 6.12 -30.10
C SER A 413 7.13 5.42 -28.76
N VAL A 414 6.98 4.08 -28.77
CA VAL A 414 6.89 3.26 -27.56
C VAL A 414 7.70 1.97 -27.74
N MET A 415 8.39 1.56 -26.67
CA MET A 415 9.04 0.24 -26.58
C MET A 415 8.35 -0.61 -25.50
N ILE A 416 7.97 -1.84 -25.85
CA ILE A 416 7.46 -2.85 -24.90
C ILE A 416 8.44 -4.02 -24.93
N GLU A 417 9.10 -4.29 -23.81
CA GLU A 417 10.20 -5.26 -23.77
C GLU A 417 10.11 -6.17 -22.53
N LYS A 418 10.36 -7.46 -22.71
CA LYS A 418 10.45 -8.46 -21.64
C LYS A 418 9.20 -8.51 -20.74
N CYS A 419 8.05 -8.15 -21.29
CA CYS A 419 6.80 -8.14 -20.55
C CYS A 419 6.07 -9.49 -20.67
N ILE A 420 5.34 -9.84 -19.63
CA ILE A 420 4.60 -11.12 -19.56
C ILE A 420 3.14 -10.85 -19.25
N ASN A 421 2.24 -11.30 -20.10
CA ASN A 421 0.83 -11.38 -19.79
C ASN A 421 0.43 -12.82 -19.44
N LYS A 422 -0.16 -13.00 -18.25
CA LYS A 422 -0.77 -14.25 -17.78
C LYS A 422 -2.30 -14.14 -17.65
N GLY A 423 -2.82 -12.91 -17.60
CA GLY A 423 -4.23 -12.65 -17.48
C GLY A 423 -4.98 -12.94 -18.78
N THR A 424 -6.20 -13.42 -18.67
CA THR A 424 -7.12 -13.56 -19.80
C THR A 424 -7.57 -12.17 -20.27
N ILE A 425 -7.59 -11.95 -21.57
CA ILE A 425 -8.16 -10.77 -22.22
C ILE A 425 -9.52 -11.19 -22.76
N GLN A 426 -10.58 -10.57 -22.27
CA GLN A 426 -11.96 -10.80 -22.72
C GLN A 426 -12.56 -9.48 -23.18
N GLY A 427 -12.62 -9.26 -24.47
CA GLY A 427 -13.09 -8.00 -25.08
C GLY A 427 -14.28 -8.19 -25.99
N ASN A 428 -15.30 -7.32 -25.87
CA ASN A 428 -16.40 -7.28 -26.83
C ASN A 428 -16.02 -6.56 -28.13
N GLY A 429 -14.84 -5.93 -28.17
CA GLY A 429 -14.39 -5.10 -29.26
C GLY A 429 -13.40 -5.78 -30.21
N ARG A 430 -12.87 -4.97 -31.16
CA ARG A 430 -12.15 -5.46 -32.33
C ARG A 430 -10.67 -5.76 -32.12
N ASP A 431 -9.95 -4.93 -31.37
CA ASP A 431 -8.49 -4.94 -31.37
C ASP A 431 -8.01 -5.50 -30.02
N ASN A 432 -7.97 -6.84 -29.90
CA ASN A 432 -7.58 -7.53 -28.69
C ASN A 432 -6.22 -8.19 -28.87
N GLY A 433 -5.24 -7.85 -28.03
CA GLY A 433 -3.89 -8.39 -28.11
C GLY A 433 -3.37 -8.93 -26.78
N GLY A 434 -2.67 -10.05 -26.82
CA GLY A 434 -2.08 -10.64 -25.63
C GLY A 434 -1.05 -9.72 -24.94
N ILE A 435 -0.40 -8.84 -25.70
CA ILE A 435 0.53 -7.82 -25.19
C ILE A 435 -0.01 -6.41 -25.48
N CYS A 436 -0.34 -6.10 -26.73
CA CYS A 436 -0.82 -4.78 -27.13
C CYS A 436 -2.11 -4.90 -27.95
N GLY A 437 -3.17 -4.18 -27.60
CA GLY A 437 -4.42 -4.20 -28.35
C GLY A 437 -4.25 -3.54 -29.71
N LYS A 438 -3.76 -2.28 -29.73
CA LYS A 438 -3.66 -1.50 -30.95
C LYS A 438 -2.39 -0.65 -31.02
N ILE A 439 -1.77 -0.62 -32.20
CA ILE A 439 -0.74 0.35 -32.58
C ILE A 439 -1.30 1.25 -33.68
N GLY A 440 -1.31 2.56 -33.40
CA GLY A 440 -1.89 3.57 -34.30
C GLY A 440 -1.05 3.87 -35.54
N THR A 441 -1.64 4.55 -36.49
CA THR A 441 -1.04 4.97 -37.75
C THR A 441 0.22 5.80 -37.51
N SER A 442 1.24 5.61 -38.34
CA SER A 442 2.52 6.35 -38.33
C SER A 442 3.27 6.25 -37.00
N SER A 443 2.99 5.24 -36.16
CA SER A 443 3.68 5.02 -34.89
C SER A 443 4.96 4.21 -35.09
N LEU A 444 5.96 4.47 -34.24
CA LEU A 444 7.22 3.73 -34.17
C LEU A 444 7.22 2.90 -32.87
N THR A 445 6.77 1.66 -32.93
CA THR A 445 6.66 0.80 -31.77
C THR A 445 7.52 -0.46 -31.90
N GLY A 446 8.28 -0.79 -30.86
CA GLY A 446 8.97 -2.08 -30.75
C GLY A 446 8.31 -2.94 -29.67
N ILE A 447 7.89 -4.15 -30.04
CA ILE A 447 7.50 -5.19 -29.07
C ILE A 447 8.56 -6.28 -29.13
N LYS A 448 9.32 -6.49 -28.05
CA LYS A 448 10.45 -7.42 -28.02
C LYS A 448 10.42 -8.34 -26.82
N GLU A 449 10.77 -9.59 -27.04
CA GLU A 449 11.01 -10.57 -25.95
C GLU A 449 9.83 -10.69 -24.98
N CYS A 450 8.62 -10.42 -25.47
CA CYS A 450 7.38 -10.48 -24.68
C CYS A 450 6.71 -11.84 -24.81
N ILE A 451 6.04 -12.27 -23.75
CA ILE A 451 5.35 -13.56 -23.68
C ILE A 451 3.89 -13.33 -23.29
N ASN A 452 2.98 -13.84 -24.11
CA ASN A 452 1.58 -14.00 -23.71
C ASN A 452 1.30 -15.45 -23.36
N VAL A 453 0.80 -15.70 -22.16
CA VAL A 453 0.35 -17.00 -21.67
C VAL A 453 -1.18 -16.99 -21.50
N GLY A 454 -1.77 -15.82 -21.34
CA GLY A 454 -3.22 -15.65 -21.14
C GLY A 454 -3.98 -15.87 -22.44
N THR A 455 -5.21 -16.37 -22.32
CA THR A 455 -6.15 -16.47 -23.44
C THR A 455 -6.55 -15.08 -23.92
N VAL A 456 -6.62 -14.88 -25.23
CA VAL A 456 -7.19 -13.68 -25.88
C VAL A 456 -8.52 -14.09 -26.50
N GLN A 457 -9.61 -13.55 -25.97
CA GLN A 457 -10.96 -13.86 -26.38
C GLN A 457 -11.68 -12.58 -26.81
N GLY A 458 -12.19 -12.52 -28.03
CA GLY A 458 -12.84 -11.35 -28.57
C GLY A 458 -13.99 -11.67 -29.53
N ARG A 459 -14.97 -10.74 -29.62
CA ARG A 459 -16.10 -10.84 -30.54
C ARG A 459 -15.80 -10.08 -31.82
N GLY A 460 -15.31 -10.79 -32.80
CA GLY A 460 -15.02 -10.24 -34.13
C GLY A 460 -13.84 -9.26 -34.20
N GLY A 461 -13.31 -9.01 -35.37
CA GLY A 461 -12.23 -8.06 -35.63
C GLY A 461 -10.85 -8.68 -35.48
N PHE A 462 -9.91 -7.96 -34.87
CA PHE A 462 -8.50 -8.34 -34.84
C PHE A 462 -8.12 -8.87 -33.45
N ASN A 463 -8.07 -10.18 -33.31
CA ASN A 463 -7.61 -10.87 -32.13
C ASN A 463 -6.22 -11.45 -32.38
N GLY A 464 -5.21 -11.00 -31.65
CA GLY A 464 -3.83 -11.43 -31.83
C GLY A 464 -3.17 -11.89 -30.52
N GLY A 465 -2.42 -12.98 -30.58
CA GLY A 465 -1.70 -13.50 -29.42
C GLY A 465 -0.66 -12.54 -28.84
N ILE A 466 -0.14 -11.62 -29.67
CA ILE A 466 0.82 -10.57 -29.25
C ILE A 466 0.19 -9.19 -29.48
N CYS A 467 -0.23 -8.85 -30.69
CA CYS A 467 -0.81 -7.55 -31.03
C CYS A 467 -2.12 -7.76 -31.78
N GLY A 468 -3.19 -7.08 -31.36
CA GLY A 468 -4.48 -7.16 -32.04
C GLY A 468 -4.44 -6.49 -33.41
N ALA A 469 -4.03 -5.24 -33.49
CA ALA A 469 -3.95 -4.51 -34.75
C ALA A 469 -2.75 -3.58 -34.84
N ILE A 470 -2.16 -3.51 -36.02
CA ILE A 470 -1.14 -2.52 -36.41
C ILE A 470 -1.69 -1.79 -37.62
N TYR A 471 -1.92 -0.48 -37.47
CA TYR A 471 -2.53 0.33 -38.52
C TYR A 471 -1.49 0.91 -39.50
N ASP A 472 -1.98 1.36 -40.67
CA ASP A 472 -1.17 1.77 -41.82
C ASP A 472 -0.05 2.77 -41.52
N ASN A 473 1.03 2.72 -42.31
CA ASN A 473 2.24 3.56 -42.21
C ASN A 473 2.94 3.48 -40.84
N SER A 474 2.68 2.45 -40.06
CA SER A 474 3.42 2.18 -38.84
C SER A 474 4.76 1.49 -39.15
N SER A 475 5.87 2.03 -38.65
CA SER A 475 7.19 1.39 -38.71
C SER A 475 7.44 0.49 -37.49
N SER A 476 6.40 -0.19 -37.02
CA SER A 476 6.44 -1.00 -35.81
C SER A 476 7.04 -2.37 -36.06
N THR A 477 7.68 -2.92 -35.04
CA THR A 477 8.34 -4.23 -35.11
C THR A 477 7.95 -5.13 -33.95
N ILE A 478 7.68 -6.40 -34.25
CA ILE A 478 7.52 -7.47 -33.23
C ILE A 478 8.66 -8.46 -33.40
N LYS A 479 9.49 -8.65 -32.35
CA LYS A 479 10.67 -9.53 -32.40
C LYS A 479 10.77 -10.41 -31.17
N ASN A 480 11.08 -11.68 -31.34
CA ASN A 480 11.35 -12.66 -30.28
C ASN A 480 10.22 -12.72 -29.25
N CYS A 481 8.97 -12.59 -29.70
CA CYS A 481 7.79 -12.69 -28.86
C CYS A 481 7.10 -14.03 -29.03
N TYR A 482 6.54 -14.56 -27.94
CA TYR A 482 5.89 -15.86 -27.93
C TYR A 482 4.45 -15.73 -27.44
N ASN A 483 3.52 -16.35 -28.16
CA ASN A 483 2.16 -16.57 -27.69
C ASN A 483 2.00 -18.04 -27.33
N LEU A 484 1.69 -18.31 -26.08
CA LEU A 484 1.44 -19.64 -25.52
C LEU A 484 -0.02 -19.81 -25.12
N GLY A 485 -0.81 -18.72 -25.12
CA GLY A 485 -2.24 -18.74 -24.82
C GLY A 485 -3.08 -18.92 -26.07
N ASP A 486 -4.31 -19.33 -25.88
CA ASP A 486 -5.27 -19.48 -26.96
C ASP A 486 -5.73 -18.10 -27.48
N VAL A 487 -6.04 -18.04 -28.78
CA VAL A 487 -6.71 -16.89 -29.39
C VAL A 487 -8.06 -17.37 -29.89
N ILE A 488 -9.13 -16.89 -29.26
CA ILE A 488 -10.50 -17.36 -29.50
C ILE A 488 -11.35 -16.23 -30.07
N GLU A 489 -11.97 -16.47 -31.21
CA GLU A 489 -13.01 -15.60 -31.75
C GLU A 489 -14.38 -16.13 -31.30
N GLU A 490 -15.11 -15.33 -30.52
CA GLU A 490 -16.52 -15.61 -30.25
C GLU A 490 -17.37 -15.26 -31.47
N ALA A 491 -18.26 -16.17 -31.84
CA ALA A 491 -19.23 -15.87 -32.89
C ALA A 491 -20.06 -14.63 -32.48
N SER A 492 -20.12 -13.65 -33.37
CA SER A 492 -21.11 -12.58 -33.22
C SER A 492 -22.50 -13.24 -33.28
N ASP A 493 -23.30 -13.08 -32.20
CA ASP A 493 -24.69 -13.40 -32.29
C ASP A 493 -25.28 -12.56 -33.43
N VAL A 494 -25.53 -13.21 -34.54
CA VAL A 494 -26.27 -12.59 -35.64
C VAL A 494 -27.68 -12.50 -35.11
N PHE A 495 -28.09 -11.34 -34.67
CA PHE A 495 -29.49 -11.06 -34.46
C PHE A 495 -30.15 -11.05 -35.85
N ASP A 496 -30.88 -12.12 -36.13
CA ASP A 496 -31.87 -12.17 -37.21
C ASP A 496 -33.02 -11.18 -36.96
#